data_eb51f16f77a6a83427c23d6ba10b86f7
#
_entry.id   eb51f16f77a6a83427c23d6ba10b86f7
#
_cell.length_a   1.000
_cell.length_b   1.000
_cell.length_c   1.000
_cell.angle_alpha   90.00
_cell.angle_beta   90.00
_cell.angle_gamma   90.00
#
_symmetry.space_group_name_H-M   'P 1'
#
loop_
_entity.id
_entity.type
_entity.pdbx_description
1 polymer ?
#
loop_
_entity_poly.entity_id
_entity_poly.type
_entity_poly.pdbx_seq_one_letter_code
_entity_poly.pdbx_strand_id
1 'polypeptide(L)'
;MFLRAAPLHVLCEVHPDNREVARKCPGSWIQWFLPFQITLLRRVIRGREDPLTNIMEPIDEDTALARYLVVSQVRAAIEAGLGKTAAIKVVAERSHLSRSKRVRRYSERSLWRWLADWEADGIRGLVRSCHLSQNSSLPPAFLALVEEQKQMWPEISIPEIIRIARGSGIIGEDEPIDRTTAWRYCKRQELPTLRRKSSKRERQRPWRYPNRMQCVLADGKHFRAGSTRAKRVAVIFLDNATRFVLAAVVGTAESAALALRGLRKVILRWGLMSCLYVDLGFDNNDMARAAAALHFAFILGTKKYPEGRGALERLNRTVGEQLLCGWPNNPSIDPELLTLERRVEHWAFEQYNHTPHEGLAFDTPADRFHGDTRPLVIPESQTIVDEAFVTSFTRGVKNHNCVSIDSVLWEVPLGHRNETINIFRNMITGQLSVLHEGRRTPIKPADLTRNAYERDEVPEAHEHDPSSPRTTAADIKWGRDNPPLVDDEGNYTGTNGSITELTKEKP
;
A
#
# COMPACT_ATOMS: atom_id res chain seq x y z
N MET A 1 23.51 -57.50 0.92
CA MET A 1 22.16 -58.00 0.74
C MET A 1 21.49 -57.12 -0.31
N PHE A 2 21.48 -57.59 -1.53
CA PHE A 2 21.04 -56.84 -2.71
C PHE A 2 19.53 -56.79 -2.75
N LEU A 3 18.95 -55.64 -2.55
CA LEU A 3 17.56 -55.34 -2.95
C LEU A 3 17.58 -54.97 -4.43
N ARG A 4 17.31 -55.95 -5.30
CA ARG A 4 17.00 -55.72 -6.71
C ARG A 4 15.78 -54.78 -6.77
N ALA A 5 15.94 -53.67 -7.49
CA ALA A 5 14.83 -52.82 -7.86
C ALA A 5 13.84 -53.65 -8.68
N ALA A 6 12.67 -53.88 -8.15
CA ALA A 6 11.58 -54.49 -8.90
C ALA A 6 11.21 -53.59 -10.09
N PRO A 7 11.04 -54.11 -11.27
CA PRO A 7 10.64 -53.35 -12.44
C PRO A 7 9.23 -52.79 -12.20
N LEU A 8 8.99 -51.59 -12.63
CA LEU A 8 7.74 -50.83 -12.56
C LEU A 8 6.51 -51.50 -13.21
N HIS A 9 6.66 -52.73 -13.68
CA HIS A 9 5.60 -53.51 -14.33
C HIS A 9 4.53 -54.11 -13.39
N VAL A 10 4.73 -54.10 -12.08
CA VAL A 10 3.83 -54.82 -11.15
C VAL A 10 2.65 -53.96 -10.62
N LEU A 11 2.53 -52.72 -11.02
CA LEU A 11 1.44 -51.82 -10.50
C LEU A 11 0.43 -51.37 -11.59
N CYS A 12 0.39 -52.01 -12.75
CA CYS A 12 -0.63 -51.77 -13.78
C CYS A 12 -1.37 -53.02 -14.27
N GLU A 13 -1.58 -54.03 -13.43
CA GLU A 13 -2.67 -54.97 -13.66
C GLU A 13 -4.00 -54.38 -13.22
N VAL A 14 -4.55 -53.50 -14.05
CA VAL A 14 -5.95 -53.07 -13.96
C VAL A 14 -6.75 -54.06 -14.80
N HIS A 15 -7.64 -54.79 -14.14
CA HIS A 15 -8.64 -55.68 -14.71
C HIS A 15 -9.27 -55.11 -16.00
N PRO A 16 -9.53 -55.93 -17.05
CA PRO A 16 -9.94 -55.44 -18.36
C PRO A 16 -11.26 -54.67 -18.39
N ASP A 17 -12.10 -54.75 -17.34
CA ASP A 17 -13.41 -54.08 -17.26
C ASP A 17 -13.38 -52.60 -16.83
N ASN A 18 -12.22 -52.02 -16.49
CA ASN A 18 -12.12 -50.64 -15.99
C ASN A 18 -11.65 -49.61 -17.04
N ARG A 19 -11.68 -49.96 -18.35
CA ARG A 19 -11.28 -48.99 -19.40
C ARG A 19 -12.24 -47.82 -19.59
N GLU A 20 -13.48 -47.94 -19.15
CA GLU A 20 -14.49 -46.85 -19.24
C GLU A 20 -14.36 -45.82 -18.12
N VAL A 21 -13.88 -46.23 -16.93
CA VAL A 21 -13.69 -45.31 -15.79
C VAL A 21 -12.47 -44.42 -15.98
N ALA A 22 -11.43 -44.88 -16.67
CA ALA A 22 -10.21 -44.11 -16.95
C ALA A 22 -10.41 -42.94 -17.92
N ARG A 23 -11.54 -42.89 -18.66
CA ARG A 23 -11.86 -41.79 -19.60
C ARG A 23 -12.60 -40.61 -18.94
N LYS A 24 -13.05 -40.74 -17.72
CA LYS A 24 -13.87 -39.69 -17.04
C LYS A 24 -13.15 -38.87 -15.95
N CYS A 25 -11.90 -39.18 -15.64
CA CYS A 25 -11.14 -38.41 -14.65
C CYS A 25 -9.72 -38.06 -15.11
N PRO A 26 -9.53 -37.05 -15.92
CA PRO A 26 -8.21 -36.53 -16.21
C PRO A 26 -7.74 -35.64 -15.06
N GLY A 27 -6.75 -36.06 -14.29
CA GLY A 27 -5.94 -35.11 -13.52
C GLY A 27 -5.75 -35.30 -12.01
N SER A 28 -6.55 -36.12 -11.32
CA SER A 28 -6.48 -36.14 -9.85
C SER A 28 -5.46 -37.10 -9.23
N TRP A 29 -5.01 -38.11 -9.96
CA TRP A 29 -4.09 -39.14 -9.44
C TRP A 29 -2.62 -38.75 -9.49
N ILE A 30 -2.24 -37.92 -10.42
CA ILE A 30 -0.85 -37.43 -10.56
C ILE A 30 -0.46 -36.51 -9.39
N GLN A 31 -1.41 -35.84 -8.78
CA GLN A 31 -1.17 -34.86 -7.72
C GLN A 31 -0.78 -35.50 -6.37
N TRP A 32 -1.18 -36.76 -6.11
CA TRP A 32 -0.92 -37.45 -4.84
C TRP A 32 0.37 -38.27 -4.83
N PHE A 33 0.81 -38.80 -5.99
CA PHE A 33 2.01 -39.64 -6.09
C PHE A 33 3.31 -38.86 -6.27
N LEU A 34 3.24 -37.64 -6.83
CA LEU A 34 4.41 -36.79 -7.05
C LEU A 34 5.20 -36.43 -5.78
N PRO A 35 4.59 -36.04 -4.67
CA PRO A 35 5.32 -35.66 -3.46
C PRO A 35 6.08 -36.83 -2.83
N PHE A 36 5.54 -38.04 -2.90
CA PHE A 36 6.18 -39.23 -2.32
C PHE A 36 7.40 -39.69 -3.11
N GLN A 37 7.30 -39.69 -4.43
CA GLN A 37 8.43 -39.98 -5.30
C GLN A 37 9.55 -38.94 -5.20
N ILE A 38 9.21 -37.69 -5.10
CA ILE A 38 10.16 -36.59 -4.89
C ILE A 38 10.94 -36.77 -3.58
N THR A 39 10.29 -37.19 -2.51
CA THR A 39 10.92 -37.43 -1.22
C THR A 39 11.87 -38.66 -1.27
N LEU A 40 11.47 -39.69 -1.96
CA LEU A 40 12.29 -40.90 -2.14
C LEU A 40 13.53 -40.61 -3.02
N LEU A 41 13.36 -39.84 -4.10
CA LEU A 41 14.45 -39.42 -4.99
C LEU A 41 15.45 -38.51 -4.27
N ARG A 42 14.99 -37.60 -3.43
CA ARG A 42 15.88 -36.78 -2.57
C ARG A 42 16.71 -37.63 -1.62
N ARG A 43 16.14 -38.73 -1.10
CA ARG A 43 16.87 -39.68 -0.26
C ARG A 43 17.93 -40.48 -1.01
N VAL A 44 17.70 -40.80 -2.26
CA VAL A 44 18.67 -41.49 -3.14
C VAL A 44 19.80 -40.54 -3.56
N ILE A 45 19.52 -39.28 -3.81
CA ILE A 45 20.51 -38.23 -4.13
C ILE A 45 21.47 -37.99 -2.95
N ARG A 46 20.98 -38.00 -1.70
CA ARG A 46 21.81 -37.75 -0.51
C ARG A 46 22.77 -38.87 -0.15
N GLY A 47 22.53 -40.10 -0.61
CA GLY A 47 23.40 -41.26 -0.29
C GLY A 47 23.39 -41.63 1.21
N ARG A 48 24.03 -42.76 1.57
CA ARG A 48 24.38 -43.05 2.99
C ARG A 48 25.52 -42.10 3.38
N GLU A 49 25.38 -41.53 4.56
CA GLU A 49 26.32 -40.58 5.18
C GLU A 49 27.73 -41.21 5.28
N ASP A 50 28.59 -40.92 4.32
CA ASP A 50 30.04 -41.01 4.49
C ASP A 50 30.52 -39.64 4.97
N PRO A 51 31.22 -39.54 6.10
CA PRO A 51 31.58 -38.26 6.74
C PRO A 51 32.52 -37.36 5.94
N LEU A 52 32.99 -37.81 4.76
CA LEU A 52 33.93 -37.08 3.90
C LEU A 52 33.32 -36.53 2.59
N THR A 53 32.01 -36.70 2.35
CA THR A 53 31.35 -36.22 1.11
C THR A 53 30.27 -35.17 1.34
N ASN A 54 30.34 -34.47 2.41
CA ASN A 54 29.29 -33.57 2.85
C ASN A 54 29.42 -32.13 2.28
N ILE A 55 29.46 -31.97 0.93
CA ILE A 55 29.32 -30.68 0.25
C ILE A 55 28.49 -30.85 -1.02
N MET A 56 27.25 -31.30 -0.91
CA MET A 56 26.26 -31.06 -1.98
C MET A 56 25.29 -29.97 -1.53
N GLU A 57 25.47 -28.76 -2.09
CA GLU A 57 24.56 -27.67 -1.84
C GLU A 57 23.10 -28.05 -2.23
N PRO A 58 22.09 -27.62 -1.46
CA PRO A 58 20.67 -27.85 -1.76
C PRO A 58 20.25 -27.43 -3.18
N ILE A 59 21.08 -26.60 -3.79
CA ILE A 59 20.92 -26.06 -5.15
C ILE A 59 21.03 -27.15 -6.23
N ASP A 60 21.89 -28.13 -6.02
CA ASP A 60 22.17 -29.16 -7.02
C ASP A 60 21.11 -30.28 -7.08
N GLU A 61 20.54 -30.61 -5.94
CA GLU A 61 19.45 -31.58 -5.83
C GLU A 61 18.19 -31.13 -6.59
N ASP A 62 17.80 -29.88 -6.46
CA ASP A 62 16.62 -29.33 -7.14
C ASP A 62 16.85 -29.25 -8.66
N THR A 63 18.09 -29.01 -9.08
CA THR A 63 18.45 -29.00 -10.51
C THR A 63 18.44 -30.40 -11.09
N ALA A 64 18.98 -31.40 -10.37
CA ALA A 64 18.95 -32.80 -10.78
C ALA A 64 17.51 -33.31 -10.89
N LEU A 65 16.66 -32.96 -9.91
CA LEU A 65 15.25 -33.33 -9.90
C LEU A 65 14.49 -32.73 -11.09
N ALA A 66 14.70 -31.44 -11.37
CA ALA A 66 14.08 -30.77 -12.51
C ALA A 66 14.50 -31.39 -13.85
N ARG A 67 15.78 -31.78 -14.01
CA ARG A 67 16.25 -32.48 -15.18
C ARG A 67 15.69 -33.91 -15.28
N TYR A 68 15.60 -34.63 -14.16
CA TYR A 68 15.00 -35.94 -14.09
C TYR A 68 13.54 -35.94 -14.57
N LEU A 69 12.74 -34.98 -14.17
CA LEU A 69 11.35 -34.84 -14.61
C LEU A 69 11.22 -34.68 -16.14
N VAL A 70 12.21 -34.10 -16.80
CA VAL A 70 12.23 -33.99 -18.27
C VAL A 70 12.73 -35.26 -18.90
N VAL A 71 13.82 -35.87 -18.39
CA VAL A 71 14.37 -37.14 -18.86
C VAL A 71 13.36 -38.26 -18.70
N SER A 72 12.57 -38.29 -17.63
CA SER A 72 11.55 -39.32 -17.44
C SER A 72 10.46 -39.27 -18.52
N GLN A 73 10.12 -38.09 -19.04
CA GLN A 73 9.21 -37.97 -20.19
C GLN A 73 9.80 -38.52 -21.49
N VAL A 74 11.12 -38.32 -21.74
CA VAL A 74 11.81 -38.90 -22.88
C VAL A 74 11.82 -40.44 -22.79
N ARG A 75 12.13 -40.96 -21.61
CA ARG A 75 12.13 -42.41 -21.36
C ARG A 75 10.74 -43.02 -21.53
N ALA A 76 9.71 -42.39 -20.98
CA ALA A 76 8.33 -42.84 -21.15
C ALA A 76 7.91 -42.88 -22.64
N ALA A 77 8.36 -41.91 -23.43
CA ALA A 77 8.11 -41.91 -24.88
C ALA A 77 8.85 -43.04 -25.62
N ILE A 78 10.08 -43.36 -25.18
CA ILE A 78 10.85 -44.52 -25.73
C ILE A 78 10.19 -45.86 -25.34
N GLU A 79 9.78 -45.99 -24.08
CA GLU A 79 9.06 -47.18 -23.58
C GLU A 79 7.70 -47.38 -24.31
N ALA A 80 7.07 -46.28 -24.75
CA ALA A 80 5.87 -46.29 -25.56
C ALA A 80 6.10 -46.65 -27.03
N GLY A 81 7.37 -47.01 -27.44
CA GLY A 81 7.72 -47.47 -28.76
C GLY A 81 8.26 -46.39 -29.72
N LEU A 82 8.49 -45.16 -29.26
CA LEU A 82 9.16 -44.17 -30.11
C LEU A 82 10.67 -44.38 -30.14
N GLY A 83 11.29 -44.21 -31.31
CA GLY A 83 12.76 -44.19 -31.41
C GLY A 83 13.36 -43.02 -30.60
N LYS A 84 14.57 -43.18 -30.04
CA LYS A 84 15.24 -42.16 -29.18
C LYS A 84 15.20 -40.75 -29.78
N THR A 85 15.48 -40.61 -31.08
CA THR A 85 15.47 -39.30 -31.77
C THR A 85 14.08 -38.67 -31.81
N ALA A 86 13.04 -39.46 -32.11
CA ALA A 86 11.67 -39.00 -32.18
C ALA A 86 11.14 -38.59 -30.78
N ALA A 87 11.46 -39.39 -29.75
CA ALA A 87 11.10 -39.12 -28.37
C ALA A 87 11.71 -37.80 -27.89
N ILE A 88 12.98 -37.52 -28.18
CA ILE A 88 13.67 -36.29 -27.82
C ILE A 88 13.06 -35.08 -28.53
N LYS A 89 12.73 -35.17 -29.83
CA LYS A 89 12.07 -34.09 -30.57
C LYS A 89 10.73 -33.72 -29.97
N VAL A 90 9.88 -34.72 -29.70
CA VAL A 90 8.56 -34.51 -29.08
C VAL A 90 8.65 -33.82 -27.71
N VAL A 91 9.64 -34.22 -26.90
CA VAL A 91 9.82 -33.63 -25.57
C VAL A 91 10.46 -32.23 -25.64
N ALA A 92 11.37 -31.99 -26.63
CA ALA A 92 11.98 -30.67 -26.85
C ALA A 92 10.95 -29.59 -27.24
N GLU A 93 9.89 -29.97 -27.95
CA GLU A 93 8.81 -29.08 -28.35
C GLU A 93 7.90 -28.71 -27.18
N ARG A 94 7.87 -29.49 -26.11
CA ARG A 94 7.06 -29.24 -24.93
C ARG A 94 7.67 -28.19 -24.05
N SER A 95 6.79 -27.54 -23.28
CA SER A 95 7.17 -26.58 -22.23
C SER A 95 7.30 -27.30 -20.90
N HIS A 96 8.39 -27.07 -20.19
CA HIS A 96 8.70 -27.69 -18.91
C HIS A 96 8.87 -26.64 -17.81
N LEU A 97 8.48 -26.98 -16.58
CA LEU A 97 8.76 -26.15 -15.42
C LEU A 97 10.24 -26.27 -15.05
N SER A 98 10.94 -25.14 -15.07
CA SER A 98 12.32 -25.08 -14.56
C SER A 98 12.32 -24.96 -13.03
N ARG A 99 13.49 -25.19 -12.40
CA ARG A 99 13.72 -24.96 -10.97
C ARG A 99 13.18 -23.61 -10.48
N SER A 100 13.34 -22.57 -11.26
CA SER A 100 12.87 -21.21 -10.93
C SER A 100 11.36 -21.00 -11.11
N LYS A 101 10.58 -22.08 -11.24
CA LYS A 101 9.14 -22.06 -11.55
C LYS A 101 8.78 -21.32 -12.85
N ARG A 102 9.75 -21.11 -13.74
CA ARG A 102 9.52 -20.53 -15.07
C ARG A 102 9.31 -21.64 -16.09
N VAL A 103 8.40 -21.42 -17.00
CA VAL A 103 8.17 -22.30 -18.13
C VAL A 103 9.31 -22.13 -19.14
N ARG A 104 9.98 -23.22 -19.53
CA ARG A 104 11.10 -23.22 -20.48
C ARG A 104 10.97 -24.39 -21.45
N ARG A 105 11.50 -24.19 -22.66
CA ARG A 105 11.78 -25.29 -23.61
C ARG A 105 13.27 -25.61 -23.55
N TYR A 106 13.61 -26.89 -23.68
CA TYR A 106 15.00 -27.32 -23.70
C TYR A 106 15.36 -27.79 -25.12
N SER A 107 16.59 -27.51 -25.56
CA SER A 107 17.07 -27.94 -26.85
C SER A 107 17.26 -29.46 -26.90
N GLU A 108 17.10 -30.08 -28.06
CA GLU A 108 17.36 -31.50 -28.27
C GLU A 108 18.76 -31.91 -27.77
N ARG A 109 19.79 -31.07 -28.03
CA ARG A 109 21.16 -31.29 -27.54
C ARG A 109 21.24 -31.38 -26.02
N SER A 110 20.44 -30.59 -25.30
CA SER A 110 20.40 -30.66 -23.83
C SER A 110 19.75 -31.97 -23.38
N LEU A 111 18.70 -32.42 -24.04
CA LEU A 111 17.98 -33.63 -23.70
C LEU A 111 18.82 -34.86 -24.01
N TRP A 112 19.56 -34.89 -25.15
CA TRP A 112 20.51 -35.92 -25.45
C TRP A 112 21.58 -36.09 -24.39
N ARG A 113 22.19 -34.98 -23.96
CA ARG A 113 23.19 -34.98 -22.89
C ARG A 113 22.63 -35.49 -21.58
N TRP A 114 21.48 -34.97 -21.14
CA TRP A 114 20.87 -35.40 -19.88
C TRP A 114 20.42 -36.86 -19.90
N LEU A 115 19.97 -37.35 -21.03
CA LEU A 115 19.63 -38.78 -21.18
C LEU A 115 20.87 -39.63 -21.04
N ALA A 116 21.99 -39.28 -21.68
CA ALA A 116 23.25 -39.95 -21.56
C ALA A 116 23.83 -39.90 -20.14
N ASP A 117 23.80 -38.71 -19.51
CA ASP A 117 24.25 -38.53 -18.14
C ASP A 117 23.42 -39.41 -17.17
N TRP A 118 22.11 -39.52 -17.43
CA TRP A 118 21.23 -40.37 -16.63
C TRP A 118 21.47 -41.88 -16.92
N GLU A 119 21.69 -42.27 -18.14
CA GLU A 119 22.03 -43.68 -18.51
C GLU A 119 23.37 -44.12 -17.87
N ALA A 120 24.30 -43.19 -17.68
CA ALA A 120 25.63 -43.48 -17.09
C ALA A 120 25.58 -43.61 -15.55
N ASP A 121 24.96 -42.69 -14.83
CA ASP A 121 25.02 -42.60 -13.35
C ASP A 121 23.65 -42.28 -12.71
N GLY A 122 22.59 -42.60 -13.40
CA GLY A 122 21.23 -42.38 -12.90
C GLY A 122 20.98 -40.91 -12.57
N ILE A 123 20.27 -40.66 -11.43
CA ILE A 123 19.93 -39.29 -11.02
C ILE A 123 21.17 -38.50 -10.60
N ARG A 124 22.27 -39.15 -10.20
CA ARG A 124 23.53 -38.48 -9.85
C ARG A 124 24.18 -37.84 -11.05
N GLY A 125 24.13 -38.48 -12.21
CA GLY A 125 24.62 -37.91 -13.47
C GLY A 125 23.91 -36.62 -13.87
N LEU A 126 22.67 -36.43 -13.43
CA LEU A 126 21.91 -35.19 -13.67
C LEU A 126 22.27 -34.01 -12.74
N VAL A 127 23.07 -34.25 -11.71
CA VAL A 127 23.63 -33.18 -10.88
C VAL A 127 24.56 -32.30 -11.72
N ARG A 128 24.43 -31.02 -11.63
CA ARG A 128 25.32 -30.12 -12.36
C ARG A 128 26.72 -30.19 -11.76
N SER A 129 27.67 -30.79 -12.47
CA SER A 129 29.07 -30.61 -12.13
C SER A 129 29.45 -29.14 -12.31
N CYS A 130 29.50 -28.41 -11.23
CA CYS A 130 30.16 -27.12 -11.23
C CYS A 130 31.67 -27.39 -11.35
N HIS A 131 32.22 -27.26 -12.56
CA HIS A 131 33.65 -27.02 -12.68
C HIS A 131 33.91 -25.66 -12.03
N LEU A 132 34.14 -25.63 -10.71
CA LEU A 132 34.70 -24.50 -10.04
C LEU A 132 36.10 -24.34 -10.62
N SER A 133 36.29 -23.43 -11.56
CA SER A 133 37.61 -22.99 -11.93
C SER A 133 38.24 -22.44 -10.62
N GLN A 134 39.20 -23.19 -10.10
CA GLN A 134 39.90 -22.85 -8.87
C GLN A 134 40.74 -21.55 -9.04
N ASN A 135 41.04 -21.18 -10.27
CA ASN A 135 41.82 -19.97 -10.56
C ASN A 135 40.89 -18.77 -10.64
N SER A 136 41.03 -17.87 -9.66
CA SER A 136 40.48 -16.55 -9.73
C SER A 136 41.19 -15.74 -10.79
N SER A 137 40.47 -15.05 -11.67
CA SER A 137 41.04 -14.05 -12.59
C SER A 137 41.53 -12.78 -11.89
N LEU A 138 41.43 -12.72 -10.57
CA LEU A 138 41.82 -11.58 -9.77
C LEU A 138 43.25 -11.73 -9.25
N PRO A 139 44.01 -10.65 -9.17
CA PRO A 139 45.38 -10.68 -8.65
C PRO A 139 45.47 -11.27 -7.23
N PRO A 140 46.45 -12.17 -6.95
CA PRO A 140 46.58 -12.77 -5.61
C PRO A 140 46.71 -11.75 -4.48
N ALA A 141 47.46 -10.68 -4.71
CA ALA A 141 47.64 -9.57 -3.73
C ALA A 141 46.29 -8.87 -3.40
N PHE A 142 45.43 -8.69 -4.41
CA PHE A 142 44.08 -8.18 -4.20
C PHE A 142 43.19 -9.14 -3.41
N LEU A 143 43.31 -10.43 -3.66
CA LEU A 143 42.54 -11.44 -2.92
C LEU A 143 42.94 -11.48 -1.44
N ALA A 144 44.21 -11.41 -1.14
CA ALA A 144 44.73 -11.33 0.24
C ALA A 144 44.18 -10.06 0.95
N LEU A 145 44.17 -8.92 0.26
CA LEU A 145 43.59 -7.70 0.80
C LEU A 145 42.06 -7.86 1.05
N VAL A 146 41.34 -8.53 0.16
CA VAL A 146 39.91 -8.78 0.34
C VAL A 146 39.65 -9.59 1.62
N GLU A 147 40.44 -10.64 1.85
CA GLU A 147 40.33 -11.47 3.05
C GLU A 147 40.63 -10.64 4.32
N GLU A 148 41.75 -9.94 4.36
CA GLU A 148 42.11 -9.10 5.48
C GLU A 148 41.06 -8.04 5.81
N GLN A 149 40.62 -7.29 4.81
CA GLN A 149 39.64 -6.23 5.00
C GLN A 149 38.29 -6.78 5.44
N LYS A 150 37.88 -7.94 4.94
CA LYS A 150 36.64 -8.60 5.34
C LYS A 150 36.68 -9.20 6.75
N GLN A 151 37.85 -9.64 7.19
CA GLN A 151 38.06 -10.10 8.58
C GLN A 151 38.03 -8.92 9.56
N MET A 152 38.72 -7.81 9.24
CA MET A 152 38.71 -6.61 10.08
C MET A 152 37.37 -5.88 10.08
N TRP A 153 36.74 -5.71 8.92
CA TRP A 153 35.46 -5.01 8.75
C TRP A 153 34.50 -5.83 7.90
N PRO A 154 33.71 -6.72 8.50
CA PRO A 154 32.76 -7.58 7.78
C PRO A 154 31.78 -6.83 6.88
N GLU A 155 31.47 -5.57 7.21
CA GLU A 155 30.53 -4.72 6.49
C GLU A 155 31.13 -3.94 5.32
N ILE A 156 32.46 -3.94 5.17
CA ILE A 156 33.12 -3.18 4.10
C ILE A 156 32.61 -3.64 2.72
N SER A 157 32.31 -2.69 1.84
CA SER A 157 31.84 -3.01 0.50
C SER A 157 33.01 -3.37 -0.43
N ILE A 158 32.78 -4.28 -1.39
CA ILE A 158 33.78 -4.62 -2.40
C ILE A 158 34.27 -3.41 -3.18
N PRO A 159 33.41 -2.44 -3.61
CA PRO A 159 33.91 -1.22 -4.24
C PRO A 159 34.87 -0.41 -3.37
N GLU A 160 34.70 -0.43 -2.05
CA GLU A 160 35.62 0.24 -1.12
C GLU A 160 36.95 -0.48 -1.05
N ILE A 161 36.95 -1.81 -0.99
CA ILE A 161 38.18 -2.61 -1.02
C ILE A 161 38.97 -2.35 -2.32
N ILE A 162 38.27 -2.24 -3.47
CA ILE A 162 38.90 -1.91 -4.76
C ILE A 162 39.53 -0.50 -4.69
N ARG A 163 38.88 0.47 -4.06
CA ARG A 163 39.45 1.82 -3.87
C ARG A 163 40.70 1.80 -2.98
N ILE A 164 40.66 1.05 -1.89
CA ILE A 164 41.82 0.85 -1.00
C ILE A 164 42.97 0.22 -1.76
N ALA A 165 42.69 -0.84 -2.55
CA ALA A 165 43.70 -1.55 -3.34
C ALA A 165 44.39 -0.64 -4.37
N ARG A 166 43.64 0.25 -5.01
CA ARG A 166 44.19 1.27 -5.93
C ARG A 166 45.00 2.31 -5.19
N GLY A 167 44.46 2.86 -4.11
CA GLY A 167 45.16 3.88 -3.30
C GLY A 167 46.43 3.36 -2.64
N SER A 168 46.52 2.06 -2.33
CA SER A 168 47.72 1.40 -1.80
C SER A 168 48.69 0.88 -2.87
N GLY A 169 48.37 1.03 -4.16
CA GLY A 169 49.20 0.52 -5.27
C GLY A 169 49.25 -0.98 -5.42
N ILE A 170 48.36 -1.72 -4.76
CA ILE A 170 48.25 -3.20 -4.88
C ILE A 170 47.73 -3.58 -6.25
N ILE A 171 46.88 -2.75 -6.84
CA ILE A 171 46.38 -2.88 -8.22
C ILE A 171 46.61 -1.53 -8.94
N GLY A 172 46.83 -1.59 -10.27
CA GLY A 172 46.97 -0.40 -11.08
C GLY A 172 45.70 0.44 -11.13
N GLU A 173 45.81 1.77 -11.33
CA GLU A 173 44.65 2.65 -11.41
C GLU A 173 43.65 2.22 -12.49
N ASP A 174 44.17 1.80 -13.65
CA ASP A 174 43.37 1.38 -14.81
C ASP A 174 43.15 -0.14 -14.87
N GLU A 175 43.60 -0.90 -13.89
CA GLU A 175 43.44 -2.35 -13.88
C GLU A 175 41.95 -2.74 -13.68
N PRO A 176 41.34 -3.46 -14.64
CA PRO A 176 39.94 -3.80 -14.56
C PRO A 176 39.68 -4.91 -13.53
N ILE A 177 39.12 -4.55 -12.40
CA ILE A 177 38.66 -5.49 -11.37
C ILE A 177 37.15 -5.66 -11.47
N ASP A 178 36.71 -6.86 -11.87
CA ASP A 178 35.28 -7.16 -11.88
C ASP A 178 34.75 -7.39 -10.45
N ARG A 179 33.90 -6.47 -10.03
CA ARG A 179 33.21 -6.50 -8.73
C ARG A 179 32.45 -7.82 -8.51
N THR A 180 31.86 -8.37 -9.56
CA THR A 180 31.08 -9.61 -9.48
C THR A 180 31.97 -10.82 -9.21
N THR A 181 33.16 -10.84 -9.80
CA THR A 181 34.16 -11.88 -9.57
C THR A 181 34.70 -11.80 -8.14
N ALA A 182 35.01 -10.60 -7.63
CA ALA A 182 35.39 -10.40 -6.24
C ALA A 182 34.28 -10.84 -5.26
N TRP A 183 33.02 -10.53 -5.56
CA TRP A 183 31.89 -10.98 -4.76
C TRP A 183 31.73 -12.50 -4.75
N ARG A 184 31.90 -13.16 -5.92
CA ARG A 184 31.87 -14.61 -6.02
C ARG A 184 33.03 -15.25 -5.24
N TYR A 185 34.19 -14.61 -5.24
CA TYR A 185 35.31 -15.04 -4.41
C TYR A 185 34.95 -15.00 -2.92
N CYS A 186 34.44 -13.87 -2.42
CA CYS A 186 34.00 -13.78 -1.03
C CYS A 186 32.97 -14.87 -0.67
N LYS A 187 32.05 -15.17 -1.58
CA LYS A 187 31.06 -16.25 -1.39
C LYS A 187 31.67 -17.64 -1.29
N ARG A 188 32.72 -17.92 -2.08
CA ARG A 188 33.42 -19.21 -2.04
C ARG A 188 34.24 -19.39 -0.78
N GLN A 189 34.82 -18.32 -0.29
CA GLN A 189 35.64 -18.28 0.93
C GLN A 189 34.79 -18.04 2.19
N GLU A 190 33.47 -18.09 2.08
CA GLU A 190 32.52 -17.84 3.19
C GLU A 190 32.74 -16.51 3.90
N LEU A 191 33.37 -15.55 3.23
CA LEU A 191 33.58 -14.20 3.77
C LEU A 191 32.26 -13.43 3.82
N PRO A 192 32.09 -12.52 4.80
CA PRO A 192 30.88 -11.72 4.93
C PRO A 192 30.61 -10.89 3.68
N THR A 193 29.54 -11.17 2.94
CA THR A 193 29.15 -10.46 1.72
C THR A 193 27.95 -9.53 1.92
N LEU A 194 27.26 -9.68 3.02
CA LEU A 194 26.10 -8.86 3.37
C LEU A 194 26.53 -7.77 4.37
N ARG A 195 25.95 -6.59 4.22
CA ARG A 195 26.01 -5.58 5.27
C ARG A 195 25.43 -6.18 6.54
N ARG A 196 26.15 -6.05 7.66
CA ARG A 196 25.62 -6.45 8.96
C ARG A 196 24.28 -5.76 9.17
N LYS A 197 23.22 -6.53 9.27
CA LYS A 197 21.91 -5.99 9.62
C LYS A 197 22.06 -5.35 10.99
N SER A 198 21.60 -4.13 11.17
CA SER A 198 21.67 -3.46 12.47
C SER A 198 21.11 -4.38 13.54
N SER A 199 21.65 -4.33 14.77
CA SER A 199 21.17 -5.13 15.91
C SER A 199 19.64 -4.96 16.16
N LYS A 200 19.08 -3.82 15.74
CA LYS A 200 17.63 -3.59 15.75
C LYS A 200 16.88 -4.52 14.79
N ARG A 201 17.47 -4.92 13.64
CA ARG A 201 16.83 -5.84 12.69
C ARG A 201 16.86 -7.29 13.15
N GLU A 202 17.83 -7.69 13.94
CA GLU A 202 17.93 -9.04 14.49
C GLU A 202 16.81 -9.33 15.52
N ARG A 203 16.22 -8.29 16.10
CA ARG A 203 15.12 -8.40 17.07
C ARG A 203 13.74 -8.27 16.44
N GLN A 204 13.65 -8.12 15.13
CA GLN A 204 12.37 -7.94 14.44
C GLN A 204 11.63 -9.26 14.35
N ARG A 205 10.45 -9.27 14.95
CA ARG A 205 9.54 -10.39 14.86
C ARG A 205 8.35 -9.98 14.00
N PRO A 206 7.86 -10.86 13.12
CA PRO A 206 6.59 -10.61 12.47
C PRO A 206 5.52 -10.43 13.55
N TRP A 207 4.78 -9.33 13.46
CA TRP A 207 3.71 -9.05 14.40
C TRP A 207 2.38 -9.00 13.68
N ARG A 208 1.36 -9.49 14.33
CA ARG A 208 -0.01 -9.50 13.86
C ARG A 208 -0.92 -9.50 15.08
N TYR A 209 -1.90 -8.63 15.09
CA TYR A 209 -2.91 -8.65 16.14
C TYR A 209 -3.80 -9.88 16.00
N PRO A 210 -4.30 -10.44 17.11
CA PRO A 210 -5.11 -11.66 17.07
C PRO A 210 -6.50 -11.43 16.49
N ASN A 211 -7.13 -10.26 16.72
CA ASN A 211 -8.52 -10.01 16.35
C ASN A 211 -8.69 -8.78 15.46
N ARG A 212 -9.80 -8.78 14.71
CA ARG A 212 -10.21 -7.66 13.86
C ARG A 212 -10.35 -6.37 14.66
N MET A 213 -10.16 -5.23 14.01
CA MET A 213 -10.29 -3.88 14.57
C MET A 213 -9.44 -3.60 15.82
N GLN A 214 -8.48 -4.46 16.16
CA GLN A 214 -7.48 -4.14 17.18
C GLN A 214 -6.46 -3.15 16.66
N CYS A 215 -5.98 -3.33 15.45
CA CYS A 215 -5.05 -2.40 14.83
C CYS A 215 -5.39 -2.22 13.35
N VAL A 216 -5.70 -1.01 12.99
CA VAL A 216 -5.91 -0.59 11.60
C VAL A 216 -4.63 0.08 11.11
N LEU A 217 -4.20 -0.29 9.93
CA LEU A 217 -3.05 0.28 9.24
C LEU A 217 -3.54 1.20 8.14
N ALA A 218 -2.94 2.38 7.96
CA ALA A 218 -3.25 3.25 6.83
C ALA A 218 -1.98 3.75 6.15
N ASP A 219 -2.03 3.79 4.80
CA ASP A 219 -0.91 4.27 3.97
C ASP A 219 -1.42 4.88 2.67
N GLY A 220 -0.63 5.79 2.10
CA GLY A 220 -0.89 6.47 0.85
C GLY A 220 -0.21 5.79 -0.34
N LYS A 221 -0.96 5.42 -1.36
CA LYS A 221 -0.44 4.91 -2.63
C LYS A 221 -0.58 5.94 -3.73
N HIS A 222 0.55 6.51 -4.16
CA HIS A 222 0.60 7.41 -5.31
C HIS A 222 0.48 6.66 -6.63
N PHE A 223 -0.30 7.21 -7.57
CA PHE A 223 -0.50 6.65 -8.90
C PHE A 223 -0.85 7.72 -9.95
N ARG A 224 -0.99 7.29 -11.19
CA ARG A 224 -1.45 8.14 -12.29
C ARG A 224 -2.65 7.50 -12.97
N ALA A 225 -3.61 8.29 -13.42
CA ALA A 225 -4.84 7.81 -14.03
C ALA A 225 -5.22 8.58 -15.30
N GLY A 226 -5.84 7.87 -16.22
CA GLY A 226 -6.41 8.42 -17.45
C GLY A 226 -5.38 8.82 -18.51
N SER A 227 -5.86 9.27 -19.65
CA SER A 227 -5.05 9.76 -20.78
C SER A 227 -4.17 10.95 -20.40
N THR A 228 -4.66 11.81 -19.50
CA THR A 228 -3.93 12.98 -18.97
C THR A 228 -2.85 12.62 -17.94
N ARG A 229 -2.74 11.35 -17.55
CA ARG A 229 -1.83 10.88 -16.47
C ARG A 229 -1.97 11.67 -15.18
N ALA A 230 -3.20 12.05 -14.83
CA ALA A 230 -3.48 12.84 -13.64
C ALA A 230 -2.89 12.17 -12.39
N LYS A 231 -2.10 12.92 -11.62
CA LYS A 231 -1.52 12.44 -10.36
C LYS A 231 -2.61 12.30 -9.30
N ARG A 232 -2.65 11.16 -8.62
CA ARG A 232 -3.64 10.83 -7.59
C ARG A 232 -2.98 10.06 -6.46
N VAL A 233 -3.64 10.06 -5.32
CA VAL A 233 -3.25 9.28 -4.13
C VAL A 233 -4.47 8.52 -3.64
N ALA A 234 -4.31 7.22 -3.40
CA ALA A 234 -5.29 6.42 -2.68
C ALA A 234 -4.80 6.17 -1.26
N VAL A 235 -5.55 6.59 -0.25
CA VAL A 235 -5.29 6.21 1.14
C VAL A 235 -6.15 4.99 1.45
N ILE A 236 -5.49 3.88 1.80
CA ILE A 236 -6.12 2.59 2.03
C ILE A 236 -5.98 2.21 3.50
N PHE A 237 -7.09 1.79 4.09
CA PHE A 237 -7.18 1.33 5.47
C PHE A 237 -7.29 -0.18 5.51
N LEU A 238 -6.34 -0.83 6.17
CA LEU A 238 -6.20 -2.29 6.24
C LEU A 238 -6.30 -2.76 7.68
N ASP A 239 -7.13 -3.74 7.96
CA ASP A 239 -7.10 -4.44 9.26
C ASP A 239 -5.84 -5.31 9.36
N ASN A 240 -5.06 -5.13 10.42
CA ASN A 240 -3.81 -5.87 10.60
C ASN A 240 -4.04 -7.36 10.82
N ALA A 241 -5.07 -7.74 11.55
CA ALA A 241 -5.35 -9.13 11.92
C ALA A 241 -5.83 -9.96 10.71
N THR A 242 -6.77 -9.44 9.98
CA THR A 242 -7.50 -10.17 8.95
C THR A 242 -7.05 -9.86 7.52
N ARG A 243 -6.24 -8.80 7.33
CA ARG A 243 -5.87 -8.27 6.02
C ARG A 243 -7.05 -7.74 5.21
N PHE A 244 -8.18 -7.52 5.87
CA PHE A 244 -9.37 -6.96 5.25
C PHE A 244 -9.19 -5.47 4.97
N VAL A 245 -9.44 -5.05 3.74
CA VAL A 245 -9.47 -3.63 3.37
C VAL A 245 -10.79 -3.04 3.87
N LEU A 246 -10.68 -2.10 4.82
CA LEU A 246 -11.82 -1.48 5.50
C LEU A 246 -12.40 -0.30 4.71
N ALA A 247 -11.55 0.50 4.11
CA ALA A 247 -11.91 1.63 3.27
C ALA A 247 -10.75 2.04 2.36
N ALA A 248 -11.10 2.70 1.26
CA ALA A 248 -10.17 3.43 0.44
C ALA A 248 -10.76 4.80 0.10
N VAL A 249 -9.93 5.82 0.05
CA VAL A 249 -10.29 7.18 -0.37
C VAL A 249 -9.27 7.70 -1.36
N VAL A 250 -9.72 8.45 -2.36
CA VAL A 250 -8.84 8.99 -3.41
C VAL A 250 -8.82 10.51 -3.35
N GLY A 251 -7.63 11.08 -3.49
CA GLY A 251 -7.40 12.52 -3.51
C GLY A 251 -6.36 12.94 -4.53
N THR A 252 -6.15 14.25 -4.66
CA THR A 252 -5.11 14.84 -5.51
C THR A 252 -3.73 14.81 -4.87
N ALA A 253 -3.69 14.87 -3.54
CA ALA A 253 -2.49 14.84 -2.73
C ALA A 253 -2.75 14.09 -1.42
N GLU A 254 -1.67 13.59 -0.83
CA GLU A 254 -1.69 13.03 0.51
C GLU A 254 -1.85 14.16 1.52
N SER A 255 -2.99 14.19 2.20
CA SER A 255 -3.33 15.23 3.17
C SER A 255 -4.02 14.63 4.39
N ALA A 256 -3.92 15.34 5.53
CA ALA A 256 -4.64 14.96 6.75
C ALA A 256 -6.16 14.89 6.52
N ALA A 257 -6.71 15.83 5.78
CA ALA A 257 -8.14 15.84 5.46
C ALA A 257 -8.57 14.59 4.69
N LEU A 258 -7.74 14.12 3.73
CA LEU A 258 -7.99 12.88 2.98
C LEU A 258 -7.96 11.66 3.92
N ALA A 259 -6.96 11.58 4.79
CA ALA A 259 -6.83 10.50 5.76
C ALA A 259 -7.99 10.49 6.77
N LEU A 260 -8.37 11.65 7.29
CA LEU A 260 -9.53 11.82 8.19
C LEU A 260 -10.85 11.43 7.52
N ARG A 261 -11.02 11.75 6.23
CA ARG A 261 -12.18 11.30 5.45
C ARG A 261 -12.26 9.78 5.38
N GLY A 262 -11.13 9.12 5.12
CA GLY A 262 -11.04 7.66 5.12
C GLY A 262 -11.27 7.05 6.51
N LEU A 263 -10.68 7.63 7.54
CA LEU A 263 -10.89 7.21 8.93
C LEU A 263 -12.35 7.29 9.34
N ARG A 264 -13.03 8.42 9.04
CA ARG A 264 -14.47 8.57 9.27
C ARG A 264 -15.27 7.47 8.56
N LYS A 265 -14.92 7.15 7.32
CA LYS A 265 -15.55 6.09 6.52
C LYS A 265 -15.38 4.71 7.17
N VAL A 266 -14.18 4.40 7.69
CA VAL A 266 -13.92 3.16 8.46
C VAL A 266 -14.81 3.08 9.69
N ILE A 267 -14.84 4.16 10.50
CA ILE A 267 -15.58 4.18 11.77
C ILE A 267 -17.09 4.03 11.56
N LEU A 268 -17.65 4.74 10.59
CA LEU A 268 -19.09 4.65 10.29
C LEU A 268 -19.50 3.28 9.74
N ARG A 269 -18.60 2.58 9.04
CA ARG A 269 -18.90 1.29 8.42
C ARG A 269 -18.61 0.11 9.32
N TRP A 270 -17.52 0.15 10.08
CA TRP A 270 -16.99 -0.99 10.82
C TRP A 270 -16.87 -0.75 12.32
N GLY A 271 -17.08 0.47 12.79
CA GLY A 271 -16.93 0.86 14.18
C GLY A 271 -15.51 1.31 14.54
N LEU A 272 -15.29 1.42 15.85
CA LEU A 272 -14.04 1.89 16.42
C LEU A 272 -12.96 0.79 16.47
N MET A 273 -11.73 1.21 16.31
CA MET A 273 -10.54 0.37 16.44
C MET A 273 -9.85 0.61 17.79
N SER A 274 -8.99 -0.31 18.23
CA SER A 274 -8.16 -0.05 19.43
C SER A 274 -6.96 0.84 19.12
N CYS A 275 -6.35 0.70 17.94
CA CYS A 275 -5.31 1.60 17.49
C CYS A 275 -5.31 1.78 15.98
N LEU A 276 -4.84 2.96 15.56
CA LEU A 276 -4.54 3.32 14.18
C LEU A 276 -3.03 3.49 14.04
N TYR A 277 -2.41 2.72 13.15
CA TYR A 277 -0.99 2.81 12.82
C TYR A 277 -0.80 3.42 11.43
N VAL A 278 -0.09 4.52 11.35
CA VAL A 278 0.16 5.27 10.10
C VAL A 278 1.63 5.60 9.92
N ASP A 279 2.02 5.96 8.71
CA ASP A 279 3.37 6.51 8.46
C ASP A 279 3.50 7.95 8.96
N LEU A 280 4.75 8.40 9.09
CA LEU A 280 5.10 9.77 9.47
C LEU A 280 4.54 10.84 8.52
N GLY A 281 4.20 10.49 7.27
CA GLY A 281 3.51 11.38 6.35
C GLY A 281 2.12 11.82 6.86
N PHE A 282 1.53 11.06 7.77
CA PHE A 282 0.24 11.37 8.41
C PHE A 282 0.40 11.94 9.84
N ASP A 283 1.61 12.32 10.24
CA ASP A 283 1.84 13.00 11.51
C ASP A 283 1.18 14.38 11.49
N ASN A 284 0.00 14.46 12.04
CA ASN A 284 -0.82 15.66 12.06
C ASN A 284 -1.63 15.76 13.37
N ASN A 285 -1.69 16.95 13.92
CA ASN A 285 -2.44 17.23 15.13
C ASN A 285 -3.94 16.90 15.02
N ASP A 286 -4.52 17.03 13.83
CA ASP A 286 -5.94 16.76 13.62
C ASP A 286 -6.24 15.26 13.70
N MET A 287 -5.33 14.40 13.18
CA MET A 287 -5.41 12.93 13.35
C MET A 287 -5.31 12.53 14.83
N ALA A 288 -4.35 13.10 15.55
CA ALA A 288 -4.19 12.86 16.99
C ALA A 288 -5.41 13.30 17.80
N ARG A 289 -6.01 14.46 17.45
CA ARG A 289 -7.23 14.96 18.08
C ARG A 289 -8.44 14.06 17.84
N ALA A 290 -8.64 13.63 16.58
CA ALA A 290 -9.72 12.70 16.25
C ALA A 290 -9.57 11.37 17.00
N ALA A 291 -8.35 10.84 17.08
CA ALA A 291 -8.05 9.62 17.83
C ALA A 291 -8.34 9.78 19.34
N ALA A 292 -7.94 10.89 19.93
CA ALA A 292 -8.21 11.20 21.33
C ALA A 292 -9.71 11.34 21.60
N ALA A 293 -10.46 12.06 20.74
CA ALA A 293 -11.89 12.24 20.87
C ALA A 293 -12.68 10.93 20.75
N LEU A 294 -12.17 9.98 19.96
CA LEU A 294 -12.79 8.68 19.73
C LEU A 294 -12.18 7.54 20.58
N HIS A 295 -11.28 7.89 21.49
CA HIS A 295 -10.67 6.99 22.48
C HIS A 295 -9.93 5.78 21.90
N PHE A 296 -9.21 5.94 20.79
CA PHE A 296 -8.30 4.92 20.29
C PHE A 296 -6.85 5.43 20.24
N ALA A 297 -5.89 4.49 20.28
CA ALA A 297 -4.48 4.84 20.23
C ALA A 297 -4.05 5.24 18.81
N PHE A 298 -3.35 6.36 18.68
CA PHE A 298 -2.73 6.82 17.44
C PHE A 298 -1.24 6.52 17.47
N ILE A 299 -0.76 5.68 16.56
CA ILE A 299 0.61 5.17 16.53
C ILE A 299 1.28 5.60 15.23
N LEU A 300 2.34 6.38 15.34
CA LEU A 300 3.18 6.79 14.22
C LEU A 300 4.30 5.77 13.96
N GLY A 301 4.51 5.45 12.71
CA GLY A 301 5.61 4.60 12.28
C GLY A 301 6.97 5.22 12.60
N THR A 302 7.92 4.41 13.03
CA THR A 302 9.27 4.87 13.34
C THR A 302 10.07 5.12 12.05
N LYS A 303 10.80 6.24 11.98
CA LYS A 303 11.72 6.56 10.87
C LYS A 303 12.68 5.38 10.61
N LYS A 304 12.83 5.00 9.34
CA LYS A 304 13.74 3.92 8.90
C LYS A 304 13.41 2.52 9.46
N TYR A 305 12.16 2.30 9.89
CA TYR A 305 11.67 1.02 10.38
C TYR A 305 10.50 0.52 9.49
N PRO A 306 10.80 0.02 8.27
CA PRO A 306 9.77 -0.39 7.31
C PRO A 306 9.02 -1.66 7.70
N GLU A 307 9.59 -2.48 8.60
CA GLU A 307 9.05 -3.82 8.89
C GLU A 307 7.68 -3.77 9.58
N GLY A 308 7.39 -2.72 10.33
CA GLY A 308 6.05 -2.50 10.91
C GLY A 308 4.94 -2.35 9.85
N ARG A 309 5.32 -2.01 8.62
CA ARG A 309 4.42 -1.76 7.48
C ARG A 309 4.41 -2.88 6.43
N GLY A 310 5.08 -3.98 6.67
CA GLY A 310 5.21 -5.07 5.69
C GLY A 310 3.88 -5.59 5.14
N ALA A 311 2.77 -5.44 5.88
CA ALA A 311 1.43 -5.76 5.42
C ALA A 311 0.91 -4.76 4.38
N LEU A 312 1.08 -3.45 4.66
CA LEU A 312 0.70 -2.36 3.75
C LEU A 312 1.57 -2.35 2.50
N GLU A 313 2.88 -2.55 2.64
CA GLU A 313 3.79 -2.62 1.48
C GLU A 313 3.38 -3.76 0.53
N ARG A 314 2.96 -4.90 1.08
CA ARG A 314 2.45 -6.03 0.30
C ARG A 314 1.12 -5.70 -0.37
N LEU A 315 0.18 -5.07 0.35
CA LEU A 315 -1.07 -4.58 -0.22
C LEU A 315 -0.82 -3.56 -1.32
N ASN A 316 0.06 -2.57 -1.09
CA ASN A 316 0.42 -1.55 -2.07
C ASN A 316 1.07 -2.13 -3.34
N ARG A 317 1.78 -3.26 -3.22
CA ARG A 317 2.26 -4.01 -4.38
C ARG A 317 1.11 -4.67 -5.12
N THR A 318 0.22 -5.35 -4.40
CA THR A 318 -0.93 -6.06 -4.98
C THR A 318 -1.86 -5.09 -5.71
N VAL A 319 -2.23 -3.96 -5.10
CA VAL A 319 -3.08 -2.96 -5.75
C VAL A 319 -2.37 -2.34 -6.97
N GLY A 320 -1.05 -2.13 -6.88
CA GLY A 320 -0.25 -1.66 -8.00
C GLY A 320 -0.27 -2.61 -9.19
N GLU A 321 -0.12 -3.91 -8.94
CA GLU A 321 -0.06 -4.95 -9.97
C GLU A 321 -1.45 -5.32 -10.52
N GLN A 322 -2.46 -5.42 -9.68
CA GLN A 322 -3.79 -5.91 -10.09
C GLN A 322 -4.73 -4.82 -10.60
N LEU A 323 -4.57 -3.59 -10.15
CA LEU A 323 -5.49 -2.51 -10.45
C LEU A 323 -4.82 -1.33 -11.16
N LEU A 324 -3.81 -0.72 -10.52
CA LEU A 324 -3.29 0.57 -10.93
C LEU A 324 -2.36 0.52 -12.14
N CYS A 325 -1.76 -0.62 -12.47
CA CYS A 325 -0.81 -0.77 -13.58
C CYS A 325 -1.45 -0.44 -14.96
N GLY A 326 -2.74 -0.70 -15.11
CA GLY A 326 -3.49 -0.43 -16.35
C GLY A 326 -4.10 0.98 -16.44
N TRP A 327 -3.91 1.83 -15.45
CA TRP A 327 -4.57 3.14 -15.40
C TRP A 327 -3.86 4.28 -16.11
N PRO A 328 -2.51 4.35 -16.11
CA PRO A 328 -1.79 5.39 -16.85
C PRO A 328 -2.01 5.29 -18.37
N ASN A 329 -2.26 6.41 -19.04
CA ASN A 329 -2.51 6.53 -20.49
C ASN A 329 -3.77 5.77 -20.98
N ASN A 330 -4.62 5.28 -20.11
CA ASN A 330 -5.84 4.57 -20.49
C ASN A 330 -7.01 5.56 -20.59
N PRO A 331 -7.56 5.79 -21.82
CA PRO A 331 -8.66 6.72 -22.02
C PRO A 331 -9.99 6.26 -21.38
N SER A 332 -10.12 4.95 -21.10
CA SER A 332 -11.30 4.40 -20.41
C SER A 332 -11.30 4.64 -18.90
N ILE A 333 -10.22 5.19 -18.37
CA ILE A 333 -10.11 5.54 -16.95
C ILE A 333 -10.36 7.03 -16.81
N ASP A 334 -11.54 7.36 -16.31
CA ASP A 334 -11.87 8.72 -15.90
C ASP A 334 -11.04 9.11 -14.67
N PRO A 335 -10.21 10.19 -14.74
CA PRO A 335 -9.36 10.63 -13.65
C PRO A 335 -10.11 11.40 -12.54
N GLU A 336 -11.43 11.49 -12.59
CA GLU A 336 -12.26 12.11 -11.58
C GLU A 336 -12.13 11.33 -10.25
N LEU A 337 -12.06 12.07 -9.13
CA LEU A 337 -11.73 11.50 -7.83
C LEU A 337 -12.74 10.45 -7.34
N LEU A 338 -14.03 10.78 -7.47
CA LEU A 338 -15.09 9.90 -6.99
C LEU A 338 -15.18 8.62 -7.83
N THR A 339 -14.99 8.75 -9.15
CA THR A 339 -14.97 7.61 -10.06
C THR A 339 -13.80 6.66 -9.75
N LEU A 340 -12.61 7.22 -9.50
CA LEU A 340 -11.44 6.43 -9.12
C LEU A 340 -11.63 5.78 -7.75
N GLU A 341 -12.18 6.51 -6.77
CA GLU A 341 -12.46 5.98 -5.44
C GLU A 341 -13.41 4.77 -5.50
N ARG A 342 -14.50 4.88 -6.26
CA ARG A 342 -15.43 3.76 -6.48
C ARG A 342 -14.76 2.55 -7.12
N ARG A 343 -13.84 2.76 -8.07
CA ARG A 343 -13.08 1.66 -8.70
C ARG A 343 -12.14 0.99 -7.72
N VAL A 344 -11.42 1.76 -6.88
CA VAL A 344 -10.53 1.21 -5.84
C VAL A 344 -11.35 0.42 -4.81
N GLU A 345 -12.48 0.96 -4.37
CA GLU A 345 -13.36 0.27 -3.43
C GLU A 345 -13.98 -0.99 -4.02
N HIS A 346 -14.44 -0.94 -5.26
CA HIS A 346 -14.96 -2.13 -5.94
C HIS A 346 -13.90 -3.24 -6.00
N TRP A 347 -12.67 -2.91 -6.43
CA TRP A 347 -11.58 -3.88 -6.39
C TRP A 347 -11.32 -4.42 -4.98
N ALA A 348 -11.30 -3.55 -3.97
CA ALA A 348 -11.01 -3.94 -2.60
C ALA A 348 -12.09 -4.87 -2.02
N PHE A 349 -13.37 -4.52 -2.21
CA PHE A 349 -14.48 -5.24 -1.60
C PHE A 349 -14.93 -6.46 -2.40
N GLU A 350 -14.95 -6.39 -3.74
CA GLU A 350 -15.44 -7.47 -4.56
C GLU A 350 -14.34 -8.46 -5.01
N GLN A 351 -13.07 -8.04 -5.00
CA GLN A 351 -11.98 -8.88 -5.47
C GLN A 351 -10.97 -9.19 -4.37
N TYR A 352 -10.26 -8.17 -3.86
CA TYR A 352 -9.16 -8.39 -2.91
C TYR A 352 -9.62 -9.09 -1.62
N ASN A 353 -10.69 -8.60 -0.99
CA ASN A 353 -11.19 -9.15 0.27
C ASN A 353 -11.71 -10.60 0.12
N HIS A 354 -12.06 -11.03 -1.08
CA HIS A 354 -12.53 -12.38 -1.38
C HIS A 354 -11.47 -13.29 -2.03
N THR A 355 -10.24 -12.80 -2.19
CA THR A 355 -9.14 -13.59 -2.73
C THR A 355 -8.40 -14.31 -1.60
N PRO A 356 -8.17 -15.65 -1.71
CA PRO A 356 -7.40 -16.41 -0.72
C PRO A 356 -6.00 -15.83 -0.52
N HIS A 357 -5.59 -15.62 0.73
CA HIS A 357 -4.33 -14.97 1.07
C HIS A 357 -3.36 -15.94 1.74
N GLU A 358 -2.15 -16.12 1.18
CA GLU A 358 -1.13 -17.03 1.71
C GLU A 358 -0.81 -16.77 3.19
N GLY A 359 -0.73 -15.49 3.59
CA GLY A 359 -0.48 -15.09 4.98
C GLY A 359 -1.65 -15.38 5.95
N LEU A 360 -2.80 -15.82 5.44
CA LEU A 360 -3.98 -16.22 6.20
C LEU A 360 -4.26 -17.74 6.12
N ALA A 361 -3.24 -18.53 5.76
CA ALA A 361 -3.39 -19.96 5.52
C ALA A 361 -4.42 -20.28 4.41
N PHE A 362 -4.47 -19.42 3.39
CA PHE A 362 -5.38 -19.47 2.25
C PHE A 362 -6.85 -19.13 2.55
N ASP A 363 -7.18 -18.68 3.77
CA ASP A 363 -8.46 -18.05 4.00
C ASP A 363 -8.56 -16.70 3.28
N THR A 364 -9.78 -16.24 3.00
CA THR A 364 -9.98 -14.89 2.46
C THR A 364 -9.95 -13.86 3.59
N PRO A 365 -9.54 -12.60 3.31
CA PRO A 365 -9.68 -11.51 4.27
C PRO A 365 -11.11 -11.34 4.79
N ALA A 366 -12.12 -11.52 3.92
CA ALA A 366 -13.53 -11.42 4.27
C ALA A 366 -13.95 -12.52 5.27
N ASP A 367 -13.61 -13.79 5.00
CA ASP A 367 -13.93 -14.88 5.91
C ASP A 367 -13.29 -14.68 7.28
N ARG A 368 -12.03 -14.23 7.31
CA ARG A 368 -11.32 -13.94 8.56
C ARG A 368 -11.92 -12.74 9.30
N PHE A 369 -12.35 -11.71 8.59
CA PHE A 369 -12.93 -10.53 9.22
C PHE A 369 -14.32 -10.83 9.79
N HIS A 370 -15.18 -11.48 9.01
CA HIS A 370 -16.55 -11.80 9.44
C HIS A 370 -16.62 -12.97 10.42
N GLY A 371 -15.71 -13.92 10.32
CA GLY A 371 -15.60 -15.05 11.26
C GLY A 371 -14.95 -14.72 12.60
N ASP A 372 -14.39 -13.52 12.79
CA ASP A 372 -13.79 -13.12 14.06
C ASP A 372 -14.87 -12.89 15.12
N THR A 373 -14.65 -13.46 16.30
CA THR A 373 -15.62 -13.40 17.42
C THR A 373 -15.59 -12.08 18.18
N ARG A 374 -14.56 -11.23 17.99
CA ARG A 374 -14.50 -9.93 18.65
C ARG A 374 -15.66 -9.05 18.20
N PRO A 375 -16.47 -8.51 19.13
CA PRO A 375 -17.54 -7.61 18.78
C PRO A 375 -16.99 -6.31 18.18
N LEU A 376 -17.71 -5.78 17.20
CA LEU A 376 -17.44 -4.44 16.67
C LEU A 376 -17.98 -3.39 17.64
N VAL A 377 -17.17 -2.40 17.95
CA VAL A 377 -17.56 -1.28 18.82
C VAL A 377 -18.16 -0.18 17.93
N ILE A 378 -19.47 -0.22 17.78
CA ILE A 378 -20.17 0.77 16.96
C ILE A 378 -20.42 2.03 17.79
N PRO A 379 -20.11 3.24 17.28
CA PRO A 379 -20.46 4.49 17.94
C PRO A 379 -21.98 4.63 18.14
N GLU A 380 -22.41 5.22 19.24
CA GLU A 380 -23.82 5.37 19.57
C GLU A 380 -24.60 6.21 18.54
N SER A 381 -23.94 7.19 17.92
CA SER A 381 -24.53 8.00 16.87
C SER A 381 -23.49 8.51 15.88
N GLN A 382 -23.94 8.80 14.66
CA GLN A 382 -23.12 9.48 13.66
C GLN A 382 -22.66 10.86 14.13
N THR A 383 -23.47 11.54 14.91
CA THR A 383 -23.18 12.89 15.47
C THR A 383 -21.91 12.86 16.33
N ILE A 384 -21.77 11.85 17.20
CA ILE A 384 -20.56 11.67 18.03
C ILE A 384 -19.32 11.52 17.14
N VAL A 385 -19.44 10.73 16.07
CA VAL A 385 -18.35 10.57 15.10
C VAL A 385 -18.03 11.90 14.43
N ASP A 386 -19.05 12.62 13.95
CA ASP A 386 -18.85 13.90 13.24
C ASP A 386 -18.23 14.97 14.13
N GLU A 387 -18.62 15.02 15.40
CA GLU A 387 -18.03 15.92 16.39
C GLU A 387 -16.55 15.66 16.65
N ALA A 388 -16.12 14.40 16.60
CA ALA A 388 -14.72 14.04 16.77
C ALA A 388 -13.82 14.58 15.64
N PHE A 389 -14.39 14.93 14.49
CA PHE A 389 -13.70 15.56 13.36
C PHE A 389 -13.85 17.09 13.33
N VAL A 390 -14.24 17.68 14.44
CA VAL A 390 -14.35 19.14 14.59
C VAL A 390 -13.35 19.63 15.63
N THR A 391 -12.61 20.68 15.30
CA THR A 391 -11.76 21.41 16.25
C THR A 391 -12.35 22.78 16.53
N SER A 392 -12.10 23.34 17.70
CA SER A 392 -12.55 24.69 18.08
C SER A 392 -11.39 25.56 18.48
N PHE A 393 -11.51 26.84 18.21
CA PHE A 393 -10.61 27.89 18.63
C PHE A 393 -11.37 29.19 18.78
N THR A 394 -10.87 30.10 19.61
CA THR A 394 -11.54 31.41 19.89
C THR A 394 -11.07 32.51 18.97
N ARG A 395 -11.97 33.41 18.58
CA ARG A 395 -11.65 34.64 17.84
C ARG A 395 -12.54 35.79 18.33
N GLY A 396 -11.96 36.98 18.36
CA GLY A 396 -12.72 38.22 18.60
C GLY A 396 -13.46 38.66 17.34
N VAL A 397 -14.75 38.95 17.48
CA VAL A 397 -15.56 39.49 16.40
C VAL A 397 -15.36 41.01 16.37
N LYS A 398 -15.09 41.58 15.21
CA LYS A 398 -14.89 43.00 15.01
C LYS A 398 -16.21 43.72 14.89
N ASN A 399 -16.17 45.09 14.94
CA ASN A 399 -17.33 45.95 14.84
C ASN A 399 -18.25 45.71 13.63
N HIS A 400 -17.72 45.13 12.57
CA HIS A 400 -18.44 44.81 11.33
C HIS A 400 -18.88 43.33 11.24
N ASN A 401 -19.13 42.67 12.38
CA ASN A 401 -19.55 41.28 12.48
C ASN A 401 -18.68 40.28 11.70
N CYS A 402 -17.38 40.56 11.55
CA CYS A 402 -16.46 39.62 10.92
C CYS A 402 -15.36 39.20 11.90
N VAL A 403 -14.86 38.00 11.65
CA VAL A 403 -13.65 37.46 12.28
C VAL A 403 -12.54 37.27 11.22
N SER A 404 -11.29 37.51 11.62
CA SER A 404 -10.15 37.23 10.73
C SER A 404 -9.58 35.86 11.05
N ILE A 405 -9.52 34.97 10.03
CA ILE A 405 -8.96 33.62 10.12
C ILE A 405 -8.10 33.44 8.88
N ASP A 406 -6.82 33.09 9.07
CA ASP A 406 -5.82 32.87 8.00
C ASP A 406 -5.78 34.02 6.98
N SER A 407 -5.85 35.30 7.49
CA SER A 407 -5.88 36.54 6.69
C SER A 407 -7.13 36.73 5.82
N VAL A 408 -8.15 35.92 5.99
CA VAL A 408 -9.46 36.06 5.35
C VAL A 408 -10.47 36.57 6.39
N LEU A 409 -11.31 37.52 5.98
CA LEU A 409 -12.45 37.96 6.80
C LEU A 409 -13.62 37.01 6.58
N TRP A 410 -14.23 36.57 7.68
CA TRP A 410 -15.39 35.67 7.67
C TRP A 410 -16.57 36.39 8.36
N GLU A 411 -17.71 36.36 7.72
CA GLU A 411 -18.95 36.90 8.26
C GLU A 411 -19.50 35.98 9.33
N VAL A 412 -19.85 36.60 10.48
CA VAL A 412 -20.47 35.90 11.59
C VAL A 412 -21.92 36.41 11.69
N PRO A 413 -22.87 35.54 12.06
CA PRO A 413 -24.26 35.99 12.31
C PRO A 413 -24.32 37.19 13.22
N LEU A 414 -25.36 38.02 13.03
CA LEU A 414 -25.57 39.22 13.85
C LEU A 414 -25.73 38.88 15.34
N GLY A 415 -25.34 39.79 16.22
CA GLY A 415 -25.44 39.60 17.67
C GLY A 415 -24.15 39.31 18.41
N HIS A 416 -23.04 39.07 17.70
CA HIS A 416 -21.73 38.71 18.30
C HIS A 416 -20.70 39.85 18.26
N ARG A 417 -21.11 41.05 17.94
CA ARG A 417 -20.22 42.20 17.77
C ARG A 417 -19.41 42.46 19.03
N ASN A 418 -18.09 42.61 18.89
CA ASN A 418 -17.11 42.83 19.96
C ASN A 418 -17.02 41.71 21.01
N GLU A 419 -17.58 40.54 20.72
CA GLU A 419 -17.47 39.37 21.57
C GLU A 419 -16.32 38.46 21.12
N THR A 420 -15.86 37.63 22.05
CA THR A 420 -14.96 36.52 21.73
C THR A 420 -15.79 35.26 21.61
N ILE A 421 -15.83 34.67 20.44
CA ILE A 421 -16.64 33.50 20.14
C ILE A 421 -15.79 32.28 19.80
N ASN A 422 -16.37 31.09 19.95
CA ASN A 422 -15.79 29.86 19.52
C ASN A 422 -16.08 29.63 18.04
N ILE A 423 -15.01 29.45 17.25
CA ILE A 423 -15.10 29.05 15.87
C ILE A 423 -14.86 27.54 15.83
N PHE A 424 -15.73 26.82 15.16
CA PHE A 424 -15.63 25.37 14.93
C PHE A 424 -15.18 25.11 13.49
N ARG A 425 -14.10 24.35 13.33
CA ARG A 425 -13.59 23.97 12.02
C ARG A 425 -13.74 22.46 11.81
N ASN A 426 -14.45 22.07 10.78
CA ASN A 426 -14.47 20.68 10.34
C ASN A 426 -13.09 20.33 9.75
N MET A 427 -12.39 19.37 10.34
CA MET A 427 -11.03 18.98 9.94
C MET A 427 -10.96 18.29 8.58
N ILE A 428 -12.09 17.76 8.07
CA ILE A 428 -12.17 17.06 6.77
C ILE A 428 -12.45 18.07 5.65
N THR A 429 -13.46 18.93 5.83
CA THR A 429 -13.93 19.85 4.78
C THR A 429 -13.29 21.23 4.86
N GLY A 430 -12.71 21.57 6.02
CA GLY A 430 -12.25 22.92 6.32
C GLY A 430 -13.37 23.92 6.62
N GLN A 431 -14.64 23.52 6.57
CA GLN A 431 -15.78 24.39 6.80
C GLN A 431 -15.75 24.96 8.21
N LEU A 432 -15.96 26.26 8.29
CA LEU A 432 -16.03 27.00 9.55
C LEU A 432 -17.49 27.24 9.95
N SER A 433 -17.75 27.20 11.24
CA SER A 433 -19.08 27.47 11.82
C SER A 433 -18.95 28.08 13.20
N VAL A 434 -20.01 28.72 13.65
CA VAL A 434 -20.13 29.29 14.97
C VAL A 434 -21.40 28.80 15.66
N LEU A 435 -21.42 28.86 16.98
CA LEU A 435 -22.65 28.59 17.72
C LEU A 435 -23.48 29.89 17.76
N HIS A 436 -24.65 29.89 17.13
CA HIS A 436 -25.58 30.97 17.10
C HIS A 436 -26.96 30.42 17.47
N GLU A 437 -27.61 31.03 18.46
CA GLU A 437 -28.92 30.60 19.02
C GLU A 437 -28.99 29.08 19.33
N GLY A 438 -27.92 28.53 19.88
CA GLY A 438 -27.84 27.12 20.24
C GLY A 438 -27.65 26.16 19.06
N ARG A 439 -27.48 26.67 17.83
CA ARG A 439 -27.24 25.89 16.63
C ARG A 439 -25.88 26.19 16.01
N ARG A 440 -25.27 25.20 15.43
CA ARG A 440 -24.00 25.38 14.70
C ARG A 440 -24.27 25.91 13.30
N THR A 441 -24.01 27.21 13.08
CA THR A 441 -24.28 27.93 11.83
C THR A 441 -22.97 28.08 11.03
N PRO A 442 -22.92 27.64 9.76
CA PRO A 442 -21.74 27.83 8.92
C PRO A 442 -21.52 29.30 8.62
N ILE A 443 -20.24 29.71 8.63
CA ILE A 443 -19.83 31.08 8.26
C ILE A 443 -19.19 31.08 6.86
N LYS A 444 -19.27 32.23 6.22
CA LYS A 444 -18.79 32.44 4.83
C LYS A 444 -17.70 33.52 4.80
N PRO A 445 -16.77 33.44 3.81
CA PRO A 445 -15.88 34.56 3.56
C PRO A 445 -16.70 35.84 3.30
N ALA A 446 -16.28 36.98 3.86
CA ALA A 446 -16.93 38.24 3.66
C ALA A 446 -16.78 38.73 2.20
N ASP A 447 -17.88 38.95 1.52
CA ASP A 447 -17.93 39.58 0.21
C ASP A 447 -18.16 41.05 0.36
N LEU A 448 -17.08 41.83 0.47
CA LEU A 448 -17.14 43.27 0.69
C LEU A 448 -17.86 44.02 -0.46
N THR A 449 -17.80 43.47 -1.68
CA THR A 449 -18.48 44.08 -2.84
C THR A 449 -19.99 43.87 -2.72
N ARG A 450 -20.40 42.66 -2.44
CA ARG A 450 -21.81 42.33 -2.26
C ARG A 450 -22.41 43.09 -1.08
N ASN A 451 -21.69 43.12 0.02
CA ASN A 451 -22.16 43.82 1.26
C ASN A 451 -22.30 45.35 1.09
N ALA A 452 -21.63 45.93 0.08
CA ALA A 452 -21.80 47.35 -0.25
C ALA A 452 -23.15 47.64 -0.92
N TYR A 453 -23.78 46.64 -1.53
CA TYR A 453 -25.05 46.79 -2.27
C TYR A 453 -26.25 46.10 -1.62
N GLU A 454 -26.01 45.10 -0.76
CA GLU A 454 -27.07 44.44 0.01
C GLU A 454 -27.35 45.25 1.29
N ARG A 455 -28.61 45.64 1.47
CA ARG A 455 -29.05 46.18 2.74
C ARG A 455 -29.46 45.01 3.62
N ASP A 456 -28.93 44.96 4.84
CA ASP A 456 -29.51 44.13 5.89
C ASP A 456 -30.97 44.52 6.08
N GLU A 457 -31.89 43.57 6.13
CA GLU A 457 -33.24 43.81 6.60
C GLU A 457 -33.11 44.41 8.02
N VAL A 458 -33.44 45.64 8.16
CA VAL A 458 -33.49 46.30 9.48
C VAL A 458 -34.59 45.55 10.25
N PRO A 459 -34.29 44.92 11.38
CA PRO A 459 -35.33 44.33 12.20
C PRO A 459 -36.38 45.40 12.48
N GLU A 460 -37.65 45.07 12.29
CA GLU A 460 -38.73 45.96 12.64
C GLU A 460 -38.45 46.57 14.02
N ALA A 461 -38.42 47.90 14.08
CA ALA A 461 -38.11 48.60 15.29
C ALA A 461 -39.16 48.20 16.33
N HIS A 462 -38.74 47.42 17.30
CA HIS A 462 -39.57 47.13 18.46
C HIS A 462 -40.07 48.44 19.05
N GLU A 463 -41.33 48.47 19.43
CA GLU A 463 -42.07 49.57 20.03
C GLU A 463 -41.21 50.42 20.97
N HIS A 464 -41.30 51.71 20.79
CA HIS A 464 -40.69 52.83 21.51
C HIS A 464 -40.11 52.47 22.88
N ASP A 465 -38.80 52.35 22.93
CA ASP A 465 -38.04 52.49 24.15
C ASP A 465 -38.08 54.01 24.53
N PRO A 466 -38.66 54.42 25.68
CA PRO A 466 -38.66 55.78 26.07
C PRO A 466 -37.26 56.39 26.32
N SER A 467 -36.21 55.62 26.17
CA SER A 467 -34.83 56.06 26.16
C SER A 467 -34.28 56.36 24.75
N SER A 468 -35.15 56.78 23.81
CA SER A 468 -34.72 57.15 22.44
C SER A 468 -33.46 58.00 22.45
N PRO A 469 -32.50 57.77 21.54
CA PRO A 469 -31.27 58.52 21.56
C PRO A 469 -31.51 60.00 21.44
N ARG A 470 -30.85 60.75 22.29
CA ARG A 470 -30.95 62.23 22.29
C ARG A 470 -30.51 62.75 20.93
N THR A 471 -31.42 63.40 20.23
CA THR A 471 -31.16 64.04 18.94
C THR A 471 -30.12 65.14 19.15
N THR A 472 -29.06 65.17 18.40
CA THR A 472 -28.03 66.20 18.46
C THR A 472 -28.55 67.50 17.80
N ALA A 473 -27.95 68.67 18.17
CA ALA A 473 -28.28 69.92 17.48
C ALA A 473 -28.03 69.89 15.99
N ALA A 474 -27.06 69.04 15.55
CA ALA A 474 -26.78 68.80 14.14
C ALA A 474 -27.89 67.97 13.45
N ASP A 475 -28.42 66.95 14.13
CA ASP A 475 -29.54 66.15 13.66
C ASP A 475 -30.82 66.96 13.55
N ILE A 476 -31.09 67.87 14.54
CA ILE A 476 -32.23 68.81 14.48
C ILE A 476 -32.10 69.72 13.28
N LYS A 477 -30.91 70.28 13.05
CA LYS A 477 -30.65 71.14 11.92
C LYS A 477 -30.77 70.41 10.61
N TRP A 478 -30.17 69.21 10.54
CA TRP A 478 -30.27 68.33 9.35
C TRP A 478 -31.72 67.97 9.05
N GLY A 479 -32.49 67.53 10.02
CA GLY A 479 -33.91 67.19 9.86
C GLY A 479 -34.78 68.39 9.45
N ARG A 480 -34.38 69.64 9.81
CA ARG A 480 -35.03 70.84 9.33
C ARG A 480 -34.71 71.13 7.87
N ASP A 481 -33.46 71.00 7.54
CA ASP A 481 -32.96 71.32 6.16
C ASP A 481 -33.26 70.20 5.18
N ASN A 482 -33.45 68.99 5.68
CA ASN A 482 -33.72 67.80 4.94
C ASN A 482 -34.82 66.97 5.64
N PRO A 483 -36.06 67.33 5.52
CA PRO A 483 -37.14 66.57 6.12
C PRO A 483 -37.17 65.16 5.54
N PRO A 484 -37.36 64.12 6.40
CA PRO A 484 -37.42 62.72 5.90
C PRO A 484 -38.57 62.57 4.90
N LEU A 485 -38.31 61.87 3.81
CA LEU A 485 -39.35 61.47 2.91
C LEU A 485 -40.14 60.33 3.55
N VAL A 486 -41.36 60.60 3.84
CA VAL A 486 -42.30 59.63 4.38
C VAL A 486 -43.37 59.41 3.29
N ASP A 487 -43.71 58.17 2.97
CA ASP A 487 -44.82 57.90 2.05
C ASP A 487 -46.18 58.19 2.68
N ASP A 488 -47.22 58.12 1.87
CA ASP A 488 -48.59 58.44 2.34
C ASP A 488 -49.09 57.42 3.41
N GLU A 489 -48.39 56.35 3.62
CA GLU A 489 -48.67 55.31 4.63
C GLU A 489 -47.81 55.48 5.90
N GLY A 490 -46.94 56.45 5.94
CA GLY A 490 -46.08 56.76 7.10
C GLY A 490 -44.80 55.90 7.16
N ASN A 491 -44.48 55.17 6.10
CA ASN A 491 -43.26 54.37 6.02
C ASN A 491 -42.09 55.24 5.56
N TYR A 492 -40.93 54.97 6.10
CA TYR A 492 -39.70 55.71 5.77
C TYR A 492 -39.19 55.27 4.40
N THR A 493 -39.20 56.13 3.38
CA THR A 493 -38.80 55.83 2.01
C THR A 493 -37.32 56.12 1.76
N GLY A 494 -36.57 56.59 2.72
CA GLY A 494 -35.14 56.88 2.65
C GLY A 494 -34.80 58.33 2.97
N THR A 495 -33.53 58.64 3.13
CA THR A 495 -33.05 60.05 3.25
C THR A 495 -32.90 60.65 1.88
N ASN A 496 -33.10 61.98 1.77
CA ASN A 496 -32.84 62.75 0.54
C ASN A 496 -31.48 62.42 -0.03
N GLY A 497 -31.41 62.10 -1.30
CA GLY A 497 -30.17 61.70 -1.92
C GLY A 497 -29.92 60.20 -1.95
N SER A 498 -30.98 59.40 -1.77
CA SER A 498 -30.86 57.99 -1.99
C SER A 498 -30.33 57.70 -3.37
N ILE A 499 -29.52 56.66 -3.46
CA ILE A 499 -28.86 56.15 -4.66
C ILE A 499 -29.82 56.00 -5.85
N THR A 500 -31.11 55.92 -5.62
CA THR A 500 -32.16 55.79 -6.66
C THR A 500 -32.33 57.04 -7.50
N GLU A 501 -32.06 58.24 -7.03
CA GLU A 501 -32.12 59.49 -7.81
C GLU A 501 -30.85 59.68 -8.66
N LEU A 502 -29.69 59.26 -8.12
CA LEU A 502 -28.40 59.34 -8.81
C LEU A 502 -28.31 58.41 -10.06
N THR A 503 -29.11 57.34 -10.07
CA THR A 503 -29.12 56.39 -11.21
C THR A 503 -30.11 56.77 -12.31
N LYS A 504 -30.98 57.79 -12.12
CA LYS A 504 -31.91 58.28 -13.14
C LYS A 504 -31.38 59.42 -14.01
N GLU A 505 -30.22 60.01 -13.68
CA GLU A 505 -29.65 61.16 -14.40
C GLU A 505 -28.36 60.76 -15.18
N LYS A 506 -28.36 59.66 -15.88
CA LYS A 506 -27.39 59.47 -16.99
C LYS A 506 -28.08 58.86 -18.19
N PRO A 507 -27.95 59.49 -19.39
CA PRO A 507 -28.49 58.99 -20.63
C PRO A 507 -27.78 57.71 -21.10
#